data_1db0e3e13d2ba79c98531a14a5a9b671
#
_entry.id   1db0e3e13d2ba79c98531a14a5a9b671
#
_cell.length_a   1.000
_cell.length_b   1.000
_cell.length_c   1.000
_cell.angle_alpha   90.00
_cell.angle_beta   90.00
_cell.angle_gamma   90.00
#
_symmetry.space_group_name_H-M   'P 1'
#
loop_
_entity.id
_entity.type
_entity.pdbx_description
1 polymer ?
#
loop_
_entity_poly.entity_id
_entity_poly.type
_entity_poly.pdbx_seq_one_letter_code
_entity_poly.pdbx_strand_id
1 'polypeptide(L)'
;MSKPVVAIVGRPNVGKSTLFNVLAGEMISIVKDTPGVTRDRIYADVSWLDKEFTMIDTGGIEPDSRDVILSQMREQAQIAIDTADVIVFITDVKQGLQDSDSKVADMLRRSEKPIVLVVNKVDNFDKYMADVYEFYNLGIGDPIPISAASRLGLGDMLDVVISHFPEGAGEEEEDERPRIAIVGKPNVGKSSIINKLLGENRVIVSNIAGTTRDAIDTAIKHNDKEYVFIDTAGLRRKNKIKEELERYSIIRTVTAVERADVVLMVIDATEGVTEQDAKIAGIAHERGKGVIIVVNKWDAIEKNDKTMREYENKIRQVLSYMPYAEIMYVSAMTGQRLNKLYDMIDMVIENQTLRVATGVLNEIMTEAVAMQQPPSDKGKRLKLYYITQVAVKPPSFVIFVNDKQLMHFSYTRYLENKIREAFGFRGTSLKFFIRERKEKDQ
;
A
#
# COMPACT_ATOMS: atom_id res chain seq x y z
N MET A 1 -12.16 -1.67 1.14
CA MET A 1 -11.79 -2.62 0.05
C MET A 1 -10.32 -2.42 -0.29
N SER A 2 -9.56 -3.48 -0.45
CA SER A 2 -8.19 -3.39 -0.95
C SER A 2 -8.22 -3.09 -2.45
N LYS A 3 -7.39 -2.15 -2.91
CA LYS A 3 -7.25 -1.88 -4.34
C LYS A 3 -6.62 -3.08 -5.03
N PRO A 4 -7.09 -3.51 -6.21
CA PRO A 4 -6.41 -4.51 -7.02
C PRO A 4 -4.96 -4.09 -7.31
N VAL A 5 -4.07 -5.06 -7.40
CA VAL A 5 -2.65 -4.84 -7.70
C VAL A 5 -2.35 -5.33 -9.10
N VAL A 6 -1.79 -4.46 -9.93
CA VAL A 6 -1.38 -4.74 -11.32
C VAL A 6 0.13 -4.66 -11.42
N ALA A 7 0.81 -5.74 -11.77
CA ALA A 7 2.26 -5.78 -11.94
C ALA A 7 2.66 -5.75 -13.42
N ILE A 8 3.63 -4.91 -13.77
CA ILE A 8 4.21 -4.84 -15.13
C ILE A 8 5.46 -5.70 -15.16
N VAL A 9 5.49 -6.69 -16.08
CA VAL A 9 6.59 -7.63 -16.28
C VAL A 9 7.03 -7.58 -17.75
N GLY A 10 8.32 -7.75 -18.01
CA GLY A 10 8.85 -7.79 -19.37
C GLY A 10 10.36 -7.56 -19.40
N ARG A 11 10.96 -7.77 -20.57
CA ARG A 11 12.41 -7.57 -20.78
C ARG A 11 12.87 -6.14 -20.46
N PRO A 12 14.15 -5.91 -20.20
CA PRO A 12 14.72 -4.57 -20.21
C PRO A 12 14.42 -3.85 -21.53
N ASN A 13 14.23 -2.54 -21.47
CA ASN A 13 14.03 -1.65 -22.63
C ASN A 13 12.79 -1.89 -23.51
N VAL A 14 11.83 -2.74 -23.09
CA VAL A 14 10.53 -2.89 -23.80
C VAL A 14 9.56 -1.73 -23.51
N GLY A 15 9.90 -0.86 -22.56
CA GLY A 15 9.11 0.33 -22.22
C GLY A 15 8.26 0.21 -20.96
N LYS A 16 8.58 -0.70 -20.02
CA LYS A 16 7.87 -0.84 -18.73
C LYS A 16 7.77 0.48 -17.97
N SER A 17 8.90 1.11 -17.69
CA SER A 17 8.94 2.38 -16.93
C SER A 17 8.35 3.54 -17.71
N THR A 18 8.35 3.50 -19.06
CA THR A 18 7.64 4.48 -19.88
C THR A 18 6.15 4.32 -19.71
N LEU A 19 5.62 3.11 -19.82
CA LEU A 19 4.21 2.82 -19.57
C LEU A 19 3.80 3.21 -18.14
N PHE A 20 4.58 2.79 -17.15
CA PHE A 20 4.35 3.14 -15.76
C PHE A 20 4.29 4.66 -15.55
N ASN A 21 5.27 5.41 -16.06
CA ASN A 21 5.33 6.86 -15.87
C ASN A 21 4.19 7.60 -16.60
N VAL A 22 3.76 7.12 -17.77
CA VAL A 22 2.63 7.71 -18.51
C VAL A 22 1.34 7.50 -17.74
N LEU A 23 1.07 6.28 -17.28
CA LEU A 23 -0.13 5.97 -16.52
C LEU A 23 -0.13 6.68 -15.15
N ALA A 24 1.01 6.67 -14.46
CA ALA A 24 1.19 7.38 -13.20
C ALA A 24 1.10 8.91 -13.34
N GLY A 25 1.52 9.48 -14.47
CA GLY A 25 1.53 10.94 -14.70
C GLY A 25 0.16 11.52 -15.05
N GLU A 26 -0.71 10.77 -15.72
CA GLU A 26 -1.99 11.27 -16.23
C GLU A 26 -3.20 10.90 -15.35
N MET A 27 -3.10 9.82 -14.60
CA MET A 27 -4.23 9.22 -13.90
C MET A 27 -4.05 9.18 -12.38
N ILE A 28 -3.11 9.99 -11.84
CA ILE A 28 -2.94 10.12 -10.39
C ILE A 28 -4.12 10.88 -9.80
N SER A 29 -4.88 10.25 -8.92
CA SER A 29 -5.66 10.98 -7.93
C SER A 29 -4.65 11.67 -6.99
N ILE A 30 -4.78 12.98 -6.81
CA ILE A 30 -3.89 13.93 -6.14
C ILE A 30 -3.18 13.32 -4.93
N VAL A 31 -1.93 12.89 -5.09
CA VAL A 31 -1.05 12.49 -3.98
C VAL A 31 -0.44 13.77 -3.39
N LYS A 32 -0.75 14.06 -2.13
CA LYS A 32 -0.09 15.13 -1.38
C LYS A 32 1.36 14.73 -1.13
N ASP A 33 2.29 15.65 -1.38
CA ASP A 33 3.69 15.49 -0.99
C ASP A 33 3.79 15.38 0.54
N THR A 34 4.06 14.19 1.04
CA THR A 34 4.32 13.94 2.46
C THR A 34 5.82 14.08 2.69
N PRO A 35 6.28 15.04 3.52
CA PRO A 35 7.71 15.19 3.81
C PRO A 35 8.28 13.93 4.45
N GLY A 36 9.38 13.42 3.91
CA GLY A 36 10.06 12.22 4.40
C GLY A 36 9.79 10.94 3.63
N VAL A 37 8.82 10.94 2.70
CA VAL A 37 8.58 9.82 1.79
C VAL A 37 9.24 10.14 0.46
N THR A 38 10.35 9.46 0.14
CA THR A 38 10.98 9.57 -1.17
C THR A 38 10.09 8.89 -2.21
N ARG A 39 9.83 9.57 -3.34
CA ARG A 39 9.16 9.00 -4.52
C ARG A 39 10.04 7.91 -5.13
N ASP A 40 10.07 6.74 -4.53
CA ASP A 40 10.53 5.54 -5.25
C ASP A 40 9.44 5.20 -6.26
N ARG A 41 9.76 5.33 -7.55
CA ARG A 41 8.86 5.08 -8.69
C ARG A 41 8.58 3.59 -8.93
N ILE A 42 8.33 2.84 -7.85
CA ILE A 42 8.11 1.40 -7.92
C ILE A 42 6.61 1.08 -7.99
N TYR A 43 5.76 1.93 -7.42
CA TYR A 43 4.31 1.77 -7.42
C TYR A 43 3.60 3.11 -7.62
N ALA A 44 2.39 3.06 -8.18
CA ALA A 44 1.53 4.22 -8.35
C ALA A 44 0.05 3.80 -8.29
N ASP A 45 -0.79 4.70 -7.76
CA ASP A 45 -2.24 4.54 -7.87
C ASP A 45 -2.70 5.07 -9.22
N VAL A 46 -3.45 4.24 -9.91
CA VAL A 46 -4.05 4.54 -11.21
C VAL A 46 -5.56 4.47 -11.07
N SER A 47 -6.26 5.42 -11.68
CA SER A 47 -7.71 5.43 -11.80
C SER A 47 -8.09 5.34 -13.28
N TRP A 48 -8.92 4.38 -13.62
CA TRP A 48 -9.48 4.23 -14.98
C TRP A 48 -10.96 3.94 -14.90
N LEU A 49 -11.76 4.77 -15.60
CA LEU A 49 -13.22 4.82 -15.40
C LEU A 49 -13.54 4.97 -13.89
N ASP A 50 -14.37 4.12 -13.33
CA ASP A 50 -14.72 4.15 -11.90
C ASP A 50 -13.91 3.16 -11.04
N LYS A 51 -12.81 2.59 -11.59
CA LYS A 51 -11.95 1.62 -10.89
C LYS A 51 -10.63 2.25 -10.50
N GLU A 52 -10.21 1.98 -9.26
CA GLU A 52 -8.90 2.36 -8.74
C GLU A 52 -8.07 1.10 -8.48
N PHE A 53 -6.78 1.12 -8.84
CA PHE A 53 -5.86 0.03 -8.62
C PHE A 53 -4.43 0.53 -8.36
N THR A 54 -3.61 -0.32 -7.75
CA THR A 54 -2.18 -0.02 -7.53
C THR A 54 -1.37 -0.70 -8.61
N MET A 55 -0.64 0.08 -9.40
CA MET A 55 0.28 -0.42 -10.41
C MET A 55 1.70 -0.52 -9.85
N ILE A 56 2.40 -1.61 -10.17
CA ILE A 56 3.77 -1.88 -9.72
C ILE A 56 4.69 -2.07 -10.93
N ASP A 57 5.79 -1.31 -10.99
CA ASP A 57 6.88 -1.56 -11.95
C ASP A 57 7.88 -2.56 -11.34
N THR A 58 7.89 -3.79 -11.83
CA THR A 58 8.84 -4.82 -11.39
C THR A 58 10.23 -4.64 -12.02
N GLY A 59 10.37 -3.76 -13.02
CA GLY A 59 11.60 -3.53 -13.78
C GLY A 59 12.31 -2.26 -13.36
N GLY A 60 13.47 -2.35 -12.80
CA GLY A 60 14.24 -1.16 -12.43
C GLY A 60 15.74 -1.42 -12.26
N ILE A 61 16.23 -2.56 -12.73
CA ILE A 61 17.66 -2.94 -12.72
C ILE A 61 18.06 -3.22 -14.18
N GLU A 62 18.98 -2.45 -14.71
CA GLU A 62 19.60 -2.74 -16.00
C GLU A 62 20.76 -3.74 -15.78
N PRO A 63 20.75 -4.89 -16.45
CA PRO A 63 21.80 -5.90 -16.32
C PRO A 63 22.93 -5.70 -17.32
N ASP A 64 24.16 -5.95 -16.88
CA ASP A 64 25.35 -5.86 -17.71
C ASP A 64 25.62 -7.10 -18.60
N SER A 65 24.85 -8.20 -18.45
CA SER A 65 25.06 -9.44 -19.24
C SER A 65 23.77 -10.18 -19.60
N ARG A 66 23.78 -10.96 -20.71
CA ARG A 66 22.59 -11.69 -21.22
C ARG A 66 22.06 -12.79 -20.28
N ASP A 67 22.91 -13.47 -19.55
CA ASP A 67 22.50 -14.53 -18.61
C ASP A 67 21.79 -13.95 -17.38
N VAL A 68 22.18 -12.73 -16.99
CA VAL A 68 21.55 -11.94 -15.92
C VAL A 68 20.14 -11.48 -16.33
N ILE A 69 19.90 -11.15 -17.61
CA ILE A 69 18.58 -10.69 -18.10
C ILE A 69 17.50 -11.73 -17.86
N LEU A 70 17.73 -12.99 -18.21
CA LEU A 70 16.73 -14.04 -18.05
C LEU A 70 16.46 -14.36 -16.57
N SER A 71 17.51 -14.33 -15.72
CA SER A 71 17.37 -14.50 -14.27
C SER A 71 16.49 -13.41 -13.67
N GLN A 72 16.75 -12.15 -14.02
CA GLN A 72 15.96 -11.01 -13.55
C GLN A 72 14.51 -11.03 -14.04
N MET A 73 14.28 -11.38 -15.29
CA MET A 73 12.92 -11.51 -15.82
C MET A 73 12.12 -12.60 -15.09
N ARG A 74 12.77 -13.73 -14.77
CA ARG A 74 12.14 -14.79 -13.96
C ARG A 74 11.80 -14.32 -12.57
N GLU A 75 12.70 -13.54 -11.97
CA GLU A 75 12.45 -12.96 -10.64
C GLU A 75 11.31 -11.94 -10.68
N GLN A 76 11.28 -11.04 -11.67
CA GLN A 76 10.17 -10.12 -11.90
C GLN A 76 8.83 -10.85 -12.09
N ALA A 77 8.84 -11.93 -12.88
CA ALA A 77 7.65 -12.75 -13.10
C ALA A 77 7.19 -13.44 -11.79
N GLN A 78 8.15 -13.95 -11.00
CA GLN A 78 7.82 -14.55 -9.70
C GLN A 78 7.23 -13.53 -8.72
N ILE A 79 7.80 -12.31 -8.66
CA ILE A 79 7.25 -11.22 -7.87
C ILE A 79 5.81 -10.92 -8.28
N ALA A 80 5.57 -10.78 -9.59
CA ALA A 80 4.24 -10.49 -10.12
C ALA A 80 3.24 -11.61 -9.80
N ILE A 81 3.64 -12.87 -9.95
CA ILE A 81 2.83 -14.04 -9.60
C ILE A 81 2.47 -14.04 -8.11
N ASP A 82 3.43 -13.73 -7.25
CA ASP A 82 3.25 -13.74 -5.81
C ASP A 82 2.40 -12.57 -5.30
N THR A 83 2.36 -11.44 -6.01
CA THR A 83 1.85 -10.17 -5.45
C THR A 83 0.69 -9.56 -6.24
N ALA A 84 0.56 -9.78 -7.54
CA ALA A 84 -0.42 -9.11 -8.37
C ALA A 84 -1.75 -9.89 -8.50
N ASP A 85 -2.83 -9.14 -8.67
CA ASP A 85 -4.14 -9.68 -9.07
C ASP A 85 -4.21 -9.84 -10.59
N VAL A 86 -3.56 -8.93 -11.35
CA VAL A 86 -3.44 -8.96 -12.81
C VAL A 86 -1.99 -8.68 -13.21
N ILE A 87 -1.48 -9.42 -14.19
CA ILE A 87 -0.11 -9.24 -14.70
C ILE A 87 -0.17 -8.65 -16.11
N VAL A 88 0.45 -7.50 -16.31
CA VAL A 88 0.69 -6.90 -17.63
C VAL A 88 2.05 -7.37 -18.13
N PHE A 89 2.04 -8.27 -19.09
CA PHE A 89 3.28 -8.75 -19.72
C PHE A 89 3.57 -7.95 -21.00
N ILE A 90 4.58 -7.08 -20.93
CA ILE A 90 4.92 -6.14 -22.00
C ILE A 90 6.10 -6.64 -22.84
N THR A 91 5.95 -6.60 -24.17
CA THR A 91 6.92 -6.98 -25.19
C THR A 91 7.18 -5.79 -26.14
N ASP A 92 8.10 -5.95 -27.09
CA ASP A 92 8.53 -4.88 -28.03
C ASP A 92 8.39 -5.36 -29.47
N VAL A 93 7.48 -4.75 -30.24
CA VAL A 93 7.23 -5.11 -31.64
C VAL A 93 8.46 -4.93 -32.53
N LYS A 94 9.30 -3.91 -32.23
CA LYS A 94 10.50 -3.62 -33.05
C LYS A 94 11.62 -4.65 -32.90
N GLN A 95 11.65 -5.34 -31.76
CA GLN A 95 12.61 -6.40 -31.50
C GLN A 95 12.07 -7.79 -31.85
N GLY A 96 10.78 -7.90 -32.12
CA GLY A 96 10.09 -9.16 -32.35
C GLY A 96 10.09 -10.08 -31.14
N LEU A 97 9.52 -11.27 -31.31
CA LEU A 97 9.47 -12.29 -30.29
C LEU A 97 10.86 -12.86 -29.97
N GLN A 98 11.21 -12.90 -28.69
CA GLN A 98 12.49 -13.41 -28.20
C GLN A 98 12.31 -14.67 -27.35
N ASP A 99 13.31 -15.56 -27.30
CA ASP A 99 13.30 -16.77 -26.47
C ASP A 99 13.06 -16.46 -24.98
N SER A 100 13.57 -15.33 -24.51
CA SER A 100 13.33 -14.88 -23.13
C SER A 100 11.88 -14.54 -22.85
N ASP A 101 11.16 -13.98 -23.83
CA ASP A 101 9.72 -13.72 -23.71
C ASP A 101 8.94 -15.03 -23.58
N SER A 102 9.26 -16.02 -24.42
CA SER A 102 8.63 -17.34 -24.38
C SER A 102 8.85 -18.05 -23.05
N LYS A 103 10.07 -18.00 -22.49
CA LYS A 103 10.38 -18.64 -21.19
C LYS A 103 9.63 -18.00 -20.03
N VAL A 104 9.45 -16.68 -20.06
CA VAL A 104 8.66 -15.96 -19.03
C VAL A 104 7.17 -16.22 -19.23
N ALA A 105 6.68 -16.20 -20.47
CA ALA A 105 5.29 -16.54 -20.78
C ALA A 105 4.92 -17.94 -20.28
N ASP A 106 5.81 -18.94 -20.43
CA ASP A 106 5.61 -20.29 -19.88
C ASP A 106 5.48 -20.31 -18.37
N MET A 107 6.25 -19.48 -17.68
CA MET A 107 6.18 -19.34 -16.21
C MET A 107 4.88 -18.67 -15.79
N LEU A 108 4.50 -17.58 -16.46
CA LEU A 108 3.26 -16.86 -16.18
C LEU A 108 2.03 -17.74 -16.46
N ARG A 109 2.01 -18.50 -17.55
CA ARG A 109 0.91 -19.41 -17.89
C ARG A 109 0.63 -20.44 -16.81
N ARG A 110 1.68 -20.93 -16.11
CA ARG A 110 1.56 -21.91 -15.01
C ARG A 110 1.04 -21.30 -13.71
N SER A 111 0.98 -20.00 -13.61
CA SER A 111 0.58 -19.31 -12.37
C SER A 111 -0.93 -19.20 -12.19
N GLU A 112 -1.72 -19.47 -13.24
CA GLU A 112 -3.18 -19.28 -13.27
C GLU A 112 -3.67 -17.85 -12.99
N LYS A 113 -2.73 -16.88 -12.92
CA LYS A 113 -3.07 -15.45 -12.77
C LYS A 113 -3.57 -14.87 -14.09
N PRO A 114 -4.53 -13.93 -14.08
CA PRO A 114 -4.89 -13.17 -15.27
C PRO A 114 -3.68 -12.44 -15.85
N ILE A 115 -3.45 -12.64 -17.17
CA ILE A 115 -2.33 -12.03 -17.89
C ILE A 115 -2.90 -11.19 -19.03
N VAL A 116 -2.43 -9.95 -19.12
CA VAL A 116 -2.70 -9.05 -20.24
C VAL A 116 -1.42 -8.93 -21.06
N LEU A 117 -1.42 -9.52 -22.26
CA LEU A 117 -0.27 -9.46 -23.18
C LEU A 117 -0.29 -8.13 -23.92
N VAL A 118 0.78 -7.35 -23.77
CA VAL A 118 0.93 -6.03 -24.36
C VAL A 118 2.13 -6.00 -25.31
N VAL A 119 1.91 -5.56 -26.53
CA VAL A 119 2.95 -5.36 -27.53
C VAL A 119 3.18 -3.87 -27.71
N ASN A 120 4.28 -3.37 -27.17
CA ASN A 120 4.61 -1.95 -27.12
C ASN A 120 5.44 -1.50 -28.34
N LYS A 121 5.58 -0.20 -28.48
CA LYS A 121 6.28 0.53 -29.56
C LYS A 121 5.61 0.40 -30.92
N VAL A 122 4.31 0.13 -30.93
CA VAL A 122 3.46 0.15 -32.12
C VAL A 122 3.06 1.60 -32.41
N ASP A 123 4.02 2.39 -32.89
CA ASP A 123 3.81 3.81 -33.17
C ASP A 123 2.95 4.05 -34.43
N ASN A 124 2.79 3.03 -35.27
CA ASN A 124 1.94 3.02 -36.46
C ASN A 124 1.30 1.64 -36.60
N PHE A 125 -0.03 1.57 -36.39
CA PHE A 125 -0.80 0.33 -36.43
C PHE A 125 -0.72 -0.35 -37.80
N ASP A 126 -0.90 0.40 -38.91
CA ASP A 126 -0.92 -0.15 -40.26
C ASP A 126 0.41 -0.85 -40.60
N LYS A 127 1.51 -0.31 -40.07
CA LYS A 127 2.85 -0.84 -40.33
C LYS A 127 3.18 -2.11 -39.54
N TYR A 128 2.77 -2.17 -38.26
CA TYR A 128 3.23 -3.17 -37.32
C TYR A 128 2.22 -4.26 -36.98
N MET A 129 0.96 -4.17 -37.46
CA MET A 129 -0.07 -5.17 -37.11
C MET A 129 0.32 -6.59 -37.50
N ALA A 130 1.00 -6.79 -38.63
CA ALA A 130 1.48 -8.11 -39.05
C ALA A 130 2.50 -8.69 -38.04
N ASP A 131 3.37 -7.82 -37.51
CA ASP A 131 4.38 -8.21 -36.53
C ASP A 131 3.76 -8.46 -35.14
N VAL A 132 2.67 -7.78 -34.80
CA VAL A 132 1.93 -8.00 -33.54
C VAL A 132 1.35 -9.41 -33.48
N TYR A 133 0.90 -9.97 -34.62
CA TYR A 133 0.37 -11.33 -34.67
C TYR A 133 1.39 -12.42 -34.31
N GLU A 134 2.69 -12.16 -34.44
CA GLU A 134 3.74 -13.10 -34.02
C GLU A 134 3.65 -13.43 -32.51
N PHE A 135 3.18 -12.48 -31.69
CA PHE A 135 3.10 -12.63 -30.24
C PHE A 135 1.97 -13.56 -29.77
N TYR A 136 1.03 -13.97 -30.63
CA TYR A 136 0.12 -15.07 -30.33
C TYR A 136 0.83 -16.38 -30.02
N ASN A 137 2.06 -16.56 -30.53
CA ASN A 137 2.89 -17.74 -30.23
C ASN A 137 3.25 -17.86 -28.75
N LEU A 138 3.09 -16.80 -27.95
CA LEU A 138 3.26 -16.86 -26.50
C LEU A 138 2.15 -17.64 -25.78
N GLY A 139 0.96 -17.75 -26.39
CA GLY A 139 -0.16 -18.54 -25.85
C GLY A 139 -0.66 -18.08 -24.47
N ILE A 140 -0.66 -16.78 -24.21
CA ILE A 140 -1.05 -16.17 -22.92
C ILE A 140 -2.14 -15.10 -23.10
N GLY A 141 -2.89 -15.15 -24.18
CA GLY A 141 -3.96 -14.23 -24.51
C GLY A 141 -3.72 -13.44 -25.78
N ASP A 142 -4.65 -12.55 -26.11
CA ASP A 142 -4.59 -11.72 -27.30
C ASP A 142 -3.55 -10.59 -27.10
N PRO A 143 -2.63 -10.38 -28.06
CA PRO A 143 -1.66 -9.31 -27.97
C PRO A 143 -2.32 -7.94 -28.20
N ILE A 144 -2.24 -7.05 -27.25
CA ILE A 144 -2.79 -5.69 -27.33
C ILE A 144 -1.69 -4.75 -27.80
N PRO A 145 -1.82 -4.16 -29.00
CA PRO A 145 -0.83 -3.23 -29.51
C PRO A 145 -0.96 -1.86 -28.83
N ILE A 146 0.15 -1.35 -28.31
CA ILE A 146 0.22 0.00 -27.73
C ILE A 146 1.48 0.73 -28.19
N SER A 147 1.46 2.05 -28.03
CA SER A 147 2.67 2.87 -27.98
C SER A 147 2.63 3.70 -26.69
N ALA A 148 3.38 3.24 -25.68
CA ALA A 148 3.45 3.96 -24.39
C ALA A 148 3.99 5.38 -24.57
N ALA A 149 5.00 5.59 -25.45
CA ALA A 149 5.58 6.89 -25.71
C ALA A 149 4.61 7.85 -26.42
N SER A 150 3.81 7.35 -27.38
CA SER A 150 2.83 8.13 -28.13
C SER A 150 1.43 8.07 -27.54
N ARG A 151 1.22 7.34 -26.44
CA ARG A 151 -0.06 7.16 -25.72
C ARG A 151 -1.17 6.54 -26.54
N LEU A 152 -0.81 5.69 -27.50
CA LEU A 152 -1.76 4.99 -28.36
C LEU A 152 -2.14 3.64 -27.75
N GLY A 153 -3.42 3.24 -27.84
CA GLY A 153 -3.92 1.94 -27.39
C GLY A 153 -3.98 1.75 -25.89
N LEU A 154 -3.68 2.77 -25.06
CA LEU A 154 -3.65 2.65 -23.61
C LEU A 154 -5.04 2.42 -23.02
N GLY A 155 -6.07 3.04 -23.58
CA GLY A 155 -7.45 2.86 -23.14
C GLY A 155 -7.91 1.42 -23.31
N ASP A 156 -7.71 0.83 -24.50
CA ASP A 156 -8.08 -0.56 -24.79
C ASP A 156 -7.34 -1.54 -23.85
N MET A 157 -6.06 -1.28 -23.60
CA MET A 157 -5.26 -2.07 -22.65
C MET A 157 -5.86 -1.98 -21.24
N LEU A 158 -6.20 -0.77 -20.77
CA LEU A 158 -6.75 -0.55 -19.44
C LEU A 158 -8.14 -1.17 -19.29
N ASP A 159 -8.98 -1.13 -20.32
CA ASP A 159 -10.29 -1.79 -20.34
C ASP A 159 -10.13 -3.30 -20.14
N VAL A 160 -9.15 -3.92 -20.80
CA VAL A 160 -8.86 -5.34 -20.62
C VAL A 160 -8.31 -5.60 -19.22
N VAL A 161 -7.41 -4.76 -18.69
CA VAL A 161 -6.87 -4.90 -17.33
C VAL A 161 -7.98 -4.88 -16.30
N ILE A 162 -8.89 -3.90 -16.34
CA ILE A 162 -9.99 -3.79 -15.37
C ILE A 162 -11.04 -4.89 -15.54
N SER A 163 -11.21 -5.46 -16.74
CA SER A 163 -12.12 -6.60 -16.95
C SER A 163 -11.67 -7.87 -16.24
N HIS A 164 -10.39 -7.98 -15.91
CA HIS A 164 -9.82 -9.07 -15.15
C HIS A 164 -9.82 -8.84 -13.64
N PHE A 165 -10.29 -7.69 -13.18
CA PHE A 165 -10.43 -7.49 -11.73
C PHE A 165 -11.52 -8.42 -11.20
N PRO A 166 -11.35 -8.91 -9.97
CA PRO A 166 -12.33 -9.79 -9.36
C PRO A 166 -13.72 -9.19 -9.43
N GLU A 167 -14.69 -9.92 -10.00
CA GLU A 167 -16.09 -9.56 -9.88
C GLU A 167 -16.50 -9.63 -8.42
N GLY A 168 -17.18 -8.60 -7.91
CA GLY A 168 -17.68 -8.61 -6.52
C GLY A 168 -16.72 -8.05 -5.48
N ALA A 169 -15.81 -7.15 -5.84
CA ALA A 169 -15.13 -6.32 -4.84
C ALA A 169 -16.14 -5.47 -4.00
N GLY A 170 -17.42 -5.79 -4.06
CA GLY A 170 -18.52 -5.15 -3.36
C GLY A 170 -19.58 -6.07 -2.75
N GLU A 171 -19.58 -7.39 -3.01
CA GLU A 171 -20.64 -8.32 -2.59
C GLU A 171 -20.13 -9.64 -1.95
N GLU A 172 -18.83 -9.85 -1.75
CA GLU A 172 -18.38 -10.92 -0.87
C GLU A 172 -18.86 -10.59 0.55
N GLU A 173 -19.43 -11.56 1.27
CA GLU A 173 -19.61 -11.49 2.73
C GLU A 173 -18.32 -10.91 3.28
N GLU A 174 -18.39 -9.66 3.79
CA GLU A 174 -17.23 -8.96 4.33
C GLU A 174 -16.61 -9.89 5.38
N ASP A 175 -15.45 -10.44 5.07
CA ASP A 175 -14.66 -11.16 6.07
C ASP A 175 -14.31 -10.12 7.15
N GLU A 176 -15.15 -10.06 8.18
CA GLU A 176 -15.03 -9.09 9.28
C GLU A 176 -13.76 -9.32 10.12
N ARG A 177 -13.02 -10.41 9.85
CA ARG A 177 -11.79 -10.71 10.58
C ARG A 177 -10.73 -9.65 10.29
N PRO A 178 -10.11 -9.09 11.31
CA PRO A 178 -9.01 -8.13 11.15
C PRO A 178 -7.86 -8.70 10.33
N ARG A 179 -7.46 -7.99 9.29
CA ARG A 179 -6.33 -8.33 8.42
C ARG A 179 -5.09 -7.56 8.86
N ILE A 180 -3.99 -8.28 9.16
CA ILE A 180 -2.80 -7.71 9.80
C ILE A 180 -1.59 -8.00 8.93
N ALA A 181 -0.88 -6.94 8.53
CA ALA A 181 0.43 -7.05 7.88
C ALA A 181 1.56 -6.82 8.88
N ILE A 182 2.62 -7.64 8.78
CA ILE A 182 3.87 -7.44 9.53
C ILE A 182 4.94 -6.97 8.56
N VAL A 183 5.34 -5.71 8.67
CA VAL A 183 6.30 -5.07 7.77
C VAL A 183 7.53 -4.55 8.52
N GLY A 184 8.58 -4.21 7.79
CA GLY A 184 9.84 -3.71 8.36
C GLY A 184 11.05 -4.27 7.60
N LYS A 185 12.24 -3.74 7.89
CA LYS A 185 13.50 -4.16 7.27
C LYS A 185 13.78 -5.67 7.37
N PRO A 186 14.67 -6.21 6.56
CA PRO A 186 15.21 -7.55 6.77
C PRO A 186 15.81 -7.70 8.19
N ASN A 187 15.69 -8.88 8.78
CA ASN A 187 16.30 -9.28 10.08
C ASN A 187 15.82 -8.53 11.34
N VAL A 188 14.81 -7.66 11.27
CA VAL A 188 14.21 -7.03 12.47
C VAL A 188 13.42 -8.00 13.35
N GLY A 189 13.18 -9.24 12.87
CA GLY A 189 12.51 -10.29 13.64
C GLY A 189 11.05 -10.51 13.31
N LYS A 190 10.55 -10.09 12.10
CA LYS A 190 9.17 -10.32 11.65
C LYS A 190 8.76 -11.80 11.71
N SER A 191 9.60 -12.67 11.13
CA SER A 191 9.34 -14.12 11.13
C SER A 191 9.37 -14.72 12.54
N SER A 192 10.18 -14.18 13.44
CA SER A 192 10.24 -14.62 14.84
C SER A 192 8.96 -14.21 15.59
N ILE A 193 8.45 -13.00 15.36
CA ILE A 193 7.19 -12.53 15.94
C ILE A 193 6.04 -13.44 15.48
N ILE A 194 5.87 -13.66 14.16
CA ILE A 194 4.78 -14.49 13.65
C ILE A 194 4.87 -15.95 14.15
N ASN A 195 6.07 -16.54 14.15
CA ASN A 195 6.26 -17.90 14.64
C ASN A 195 5.93 -18.03 16.13
N LYS A 196 6.24 -17.01 16.93
CA LYS A 196 5.91 -17.00 18.36
C LYS A 196 4.41 -16.86 18.57
N LEU A 197 3.74 -15.97 17.84
CA LEU A 197 2.28 -15.81 17.87
C LEU A 197 1.55 -17.09 17.42
N LEU A 198 2.08 -17.77 16.40
CA LEU A 198 1.54 -19.07 15.93
C LEU A 198 1.76 -20.20 16.93
N GLY A 199 2.89 -20.22 17.64
CA GLY A 199 3.23 -21.23 18.64
C GLY A 199 2.42 -21.12 19.93
N GLU A 200 1.95 -19.92 20.27
CA GLU A 200 1.16 -19.65 21.49
C GLU A 200 -0.36 -19.75 21.27
N ASN A 201 -0.83 -19.72 20.03
CA ASN A 201 -2.26 -19.69 19.68
C ASN A 201 -2.64 -20.84 18.74
N ARG A 202 -3.92 -21.22 18.72
CA ARG A 202 -4.43 -22.23 17.79
C ARG A 202 -4.43 -21.65 16.37
N VAL A 203 -3.64 -22.25 15.49
CA VAL A 203 -3.71 -21.99 14.04
C VAL A 203 -4.99 -22.64 13.53
N ILE A 204 -5.91 -21.83 13.04
CA ILE A 204 -7.08 -22.35 12.33
C ILE A 204 -6.65 -22.56 10.88
N VAL A 205 -6.45 -23.81 10.49
CA VAL A 205 -6.36 -24.17 9.07
C VAL A 205 -7.80 -24.18 8.55
N SER A 206 -8.32 -23.03 8.18
CA SER A 206 -9.63 -22.98 7.56
C SER A 206 -9.47 -23.19 6.05
N ASN A 207 -9.88 -24.38 5.59
CA ASN A 207 -10.26 -24.58 4.19
C ASN A 207 -11.63 -23.90 3.97
N ILE A 208 -11.70 -22.59 4.08
CA ILE A 208 -12.90 -21.87 3.69
C ILE A 208 -12.89 -21.82 2.17
N ALA A 209 -13.80 -22.57 1.54
CA ALA A 209 -14.08 -22.47 0.12
C ALA A 209 -14.46 -21.02 -0.19
N GLY A 210 -13.66 -20.33 -1.02
CA GLY A 210 -13.80 -18.88 -1.34
C GLY A 210 -12.57 -18.05 -1.00
N THR A 211 -11.73 -18.44 -0.04
CA THR A 211 -10.45 -17.77 0.29
C THR A 211 -9.25 -18.41 -0.42
N THR A 212 -9.48 -19.20 -1.46
CA THR A 212 -8.47 -19.93 -2.25
C THR A 212 -7.53 -19.02 -3.05
N ARG A 213 -7.64 -17.70 -2.92
CA ARG A 213 -6.73 -16.79 -3.63
C ARG A 213 -5.34 -16.69 -3.02
N ASP A 214 -5.17 -17.00 -1.72
CA ASP A 214 -3.86 -16.83 -1.08
C ASP A 214 -3.54 -17.95 -0.09
N ALA A 215 -2.87 -18.99 -0.56
CA ALA A 215 -2.19 -20.01 0.28
C ALA A 215 -1.08 -19.43 1.19
N ILE A 216 -1.02 -18.10 1.31
CA ILE A 216 0.07 -17.29 1.88
C ILE A 216 -0.35 -16.67 3.21
N ASP A 217 -1.65 -16.52 3.47
CA ASP A 217 -2.20 -15.92 4.69
C ASP A 217 -2.43 -16.96 5.80
N THR A 218 -2.40 -16.53 7.05
CA THR A 218 -2.61 -17.43 8.19
C THR A 218 -3.64 -16.84 9.16
N ALA A 219 -4.73 -17.59 9.37
CA ALA A 219 -5.71 -17.26 10.40
C ALA A 219 -5.23 -17.75 11.77
N ILE A 220 -5.31 -16.87 12.76
CA ILE A 220 -4.94 -17.14 14.15
C ILE A 220 -6.13 -16.81 15.04
N LYS A 221 -6.49 -17.73 15.95
CA LYS A 221 -7.49 -17.47 16.97
C LYS A 221 -6.83 -17.12 18.30
N HIS A 222 -7.22 -15.96 18.85
CA HIS A 222 -6.80 -15.48 20.17
C HIS A 222 -8.03 -14.99 20.95
N ASN A 223 -8.30 -15.53 22.16
CA ASN A 223 -9.41 -15.14 23.02
C ASN A 223 -10.76 -15.01 22.29
N ASP A 224 -11.17 -16.06 21.57
CA ASP A 224 -12.42 -16.14 20.78
C ASP A 224 -12.54 -15.18 19.58
N LYS A 225 -11.54 -14.33 19.32
CA LYS A 225 -11.43 -13.53 18.10
C LYS A 225 -10.50 -14.19 17.10
N GLU A 226 -10.80 -14.01 15.82
CA GLU A 226 -9.97 -14.49 14.70
C GLU A 226 -9.30 -13.32 14.00
N TYR A 227 -8.02 -13.49 13.65
CA TYR A 227 -7.19 -12.52 12.97
C TYR A 227 -6.54 -13.17 11.76
N VAL A 228 -6.44 -12.44 10.65
CA VAL A 228 -5.78 -12.91 9.42
C VAL A 228 -4.44 -12.21 9.25
N PHE A 229 -3.34 -12.94 9.41
CA PHE A 229 -2.00 -12.41 9.16
C PHE A 229 -1.62 -12.61 7.70
N ILE A 230 -1.35 -11.52 7.00
CA ILE A 230 -1.10 -11.46 5.56
C ILE A 230 0.36 -11.79 5.22
N ASP A 231 0.59 -12.48 4.11
CA ASP A 231 1.91 -12.86 3.56
C ASP A 231 2.85 -13.61 4.53
N THR A 232 2.29 -14.47 5.37
CA THR A 232 3.08 -15.21 6.35
C THR A 232 4.01 -16.25 5.73
N ALA A 233 3.65 -16.84 4.57
CA ALA A 233 4.51 -17.80 3.86
C ALA A 233 5.76 -17.15 3.29
N GLY A 234 5.67 -15.90 2.83
CA GLY A 234 6.83 -15.11 2.44
C GLY A 234 7.80 -14.86 3.60
N LEU A 235 7.28 -14.69 4.80
CA LEU A 235 8.09 -14.56 6.02
C LEU A 235 8.77 -15.87 6.45
N ARG A 236 8.18 -17.04 6.11
CA ARG A 236 8.72 -18.37 6.46
C ARG A 236 9.81 -18.88 5.51
N ARG A 237 9.75 -18.56 4.20
CA ARG A 237 10.67 -19.08 3.17
C ARG A 237 12.07 -18.46 3.18
N LYS A 238 12.41 -17.59 4.10
CA LYS A 238 13.59 -16.67 4.11
C LYS A 238 14.96 -17.28 4.42
N ASN A 239 15.33 -18.47 3.98
CA ASN A 239 16.69 -18.97 4.33
C ASN A 239 17.74 -18.98 3.19
N LYS A 240 17.48 -18.48 1.97
CA LYS A 240 18.43 -18.75 0.87
C LYS A 240 18.83 -17.62 -0.09
N ILE A 241 18.33 -16.39 -0.05
CA ILE A 241 18.67 -15.36 -1.05
C ILE A 241 19.14 -14.07 -0.38
N LYS A 242 20.40 -13.69 -0.64
CA LYS A 242 21.04 -12.43 -0.21
C LYS A 242 21.04 -11.41 -1.36
N GLU A 243 20.89 -10.14 -1.02
CA GLU A 243 21.26 -8.90 -1.74
C GLU A 243 20.39 -8.31 -2.89
N GLU A 244 19.63 -9.03 -3.68
CA GLU A 244 18.65 -8.43 -4.63
C GLU A 244 17.31 -8.06 -3.97
N LEU A 245 17.27 -8.07 -2.68
CA LEU A 245 16.12 -8.19 -1.79
C LEU A 245 15.41 -6.86 -1.47
N GLU A 246 15.99 -5.70 -1.76
CA GLU A 246 15.42 -4.45 -1.23
C GLU A 246 14.12 -4.06 -1.96
N ARG A 247 14.12 -4.10 -3.28
CA ARG A 247 12.93 -3.80 -4.10
C ARG A 247 11.82 -4.84 -3.95
N TYR A 248 12.20 -6.12 -3.93
CA TYR A 248 11.28 -7.22 -3.66
C TYR A 248 10.61 -7.07 -2.30
N SER A 249 11.38 -6.66 -1.29
CA SER A 249 10.85 -6.36 0.04
C SER A 249 9.87 -5.18 0.05
N ILE A 250 10.12 -4.14 -0.76
CA ILE A 250 9.21 -2.98 -0.88
C ILE A 250 7.91 -3.38 -1.58
N ILE A 251 7.98 -4.09 -2.70
CA ILE A 251 6.78 -4.54 -3.44
C ILE A 251 5.90 -5.41 -2.55
N ARG A 252 6.48 -6.40 -1.87
CA ARG A 252 5.73 -7.21 -0.89
C ARG A 252 5.13 -6.37 0.24
N THR A 253 5.88 -5.38 0.70
CA THR A 253 5.38 -4.46 1.74
C THR A 253 4.17 -3.70 1.24
N VAL A 254 4.22 -3.14 0.02
CA VAL A 254 3.08 -2.43 -0.58
C VAL A 254 1.87 -3.34 -0.69
N THR A 255 2.03 -4.54 -1.25
CA THR A 255 0.94 -5.50 -1.42
C THR A 255 0.34 -5.96 -0.08
N ALA A 256 1.19 -6.25 0.91
CA ALA A 256 0.72 -6.63 2.24
C ALA A 256 -0.03 -5.48 2.92
N VAL A 257 0.48 -4.25 2.81
CA VAL A 257 -0.17 -3.05 3.35
C VAL A 257 -1.52 -2.80 2.68
N GLU A 258 -1.62 -2.95 1.35
CA GLU A 258 -2.90 -2.77 0.64
C GLU A 258 -4.00 -3.68 1.20
N ARG A 259 -3.66 -4.93 1.48
CA ARG A 259 -4.62 -5.96 1.93
C ARG A 259 -4.92 -5.89 3.43
N ALA A 260 -4.12 -5.15 4.21
CA ALA A 260 -4.25 -5.07 5.66
C ALA A 260 -5.25 -4.00 6.13
N ASP A 261 -5.83 -4.20 7.29
CA ASP A 261 -6.50 -3.16 8.09
C ASP A 261 -5.48 -2.49 9.02
N VAL A 262 -4.62 -3.30 9.67
CA VAL A 262 -3.60 -2.83 10.61
C VAL A 262 -2.22 -3.32 10.19
N VAL A 263 -1.25 -2.43 10.26
CA VAL A 263 0.16 -2.69 9.94
C VAL A 263 0.99 -2.67 11.22
N LEU A 264 1.65 -3.81 11.51
CA LEU A 264 2.67 -3.91 12.54
C LEU A 264 4.02 -3.54 11.91
N MET A 265 4.46 -2.31 12.12
CA MET A 265 5.77 -1.82 11.66
C MET A 265 6.86 -2.23 12.64
N VAL A 266 7.65 -3.25 12.28
CA VAL A 266 8.69 -3.82 13.17
C VAL A 266 10.03 -3.11 12.99
N ILE A 267 10.55 -2.61 14.10
CA ILE A 267 11.86 -1.93 14.20
C ILE A 267 12.76 -2.75 15.12
N ASP A 268 14.06 -2.83 14.80
CA ASP A 268 15.07 -3.46 15.63
C ASP A 268 15.55 -2.47 16.71
N ALA A 269 15.36 -2.82 17.98
CA ALA A 269 15.80 -1.97 19.09
C ALA A 269 17.31 -1.77 19.11
N THR A 270 18.11 -2.73 18.62
CA THR A 270 19.58 -2.64 18.64
C THR A 270 20.12 -1.65 17.62
N GLU A 271 19.40 -1.44 16.52
CA GLU A 271 19.76 -0.47 15.47
C GLU A 271 19.07 0.89 15.67
N GLY A 272 17.89 0.88 16.32
CA GLY A 272 17.01 2.03 16.41
C GLY A 272 16.22 2.28 15.10
N VAL A 273 15.50 3.39 15.07
CA VAL A 273 14.73 3.80 13.88
C VAL A 273 15.63 4.42 12.82
N THR A 274 15.44 4.01 11.55
CA THR A 274 16.24 4.45 10.39
C THR A 274 15.38 5.09 9.30
N GLU A 275 16.00 5.72 8.31
CA GLU A 275 15.30 6.27 7.15
C GLU A 275 14.55 5.21 6.33
N GLN A 276 15.08 3.99 6.25
CA GLN A 276 14.40 2.87 5.59
C GLN A 276 13.13 2.48 6.34
N ASP A 277 13.15 2.51 7.68
CA ASP A 277 11.95 2.28 8.48
C ASP A 277 10.91 3.39 8.23
N ALA A 278 11.35 4.65 8.08
CA ALA A 278 10.46 5.77 7.75
C ALA A 278 9.80 5.58 6.37
N LYS A 279 10.52 5.12 5.35
CA LYS A 279 9.95 4.82 4.04
C LYS A 279 8.87 3.75 4.10
N ILE A 280 9.14 2.65 4.81
CA ILE A 280 8.18 1.55 4.98
C ILE A 280 6.94 2.01 5.75
N ALA A 281 7.13 2.76 6.83
CA ALA A 281 6.03 3.32 7.62
C ALA A 281 5.21 4.35 6.80
N GLY A 282 5.88 5.11 5.92
CA GLY A 282 5.24 6.05 5.00
C GLY A 282 4.22 5.40 4.08
N ILE A 283 4.51 4.20 3.57
CA ILE A 283 3.57 3.43 2.74
C ILE A 283 2.26 3.15 3.51
N ALA A 284 2.35 2.71 4.75
CA ALA A 284 1.18 2.44 5.58
C ALA A 284 0.37 3.71 5.89
N HIS A 285 1.07 4.83 6.14
CA HIS A 285 0.45 6.14 6.37
C HIS A 285 -0.32 6.64 5.15
N GLU A 286 0.30 6.62 3.96
CA GLU A 286 -0.32 7.07 2.70
C GLU A 286 -1.57 6.24 2.35
N ARG A 287 -1.51 4.92 2.62
CA ARG A 287 -2.64 4.00 2.41
C ARG A 287 -3.74 4.14 3.46
N GLY A 288 -3.54 4.96 4.48
CA GLY A 288 -4.56 5.20 5.51
C GLY A 288 -4.79 4.03 6.44
N LYS A 289 -3.81 3.13 6.57
CA LYS A 289 -3.92 1.94 7.43
C LYS A 289 -3.75 2.28 8.90
N GLY A 290 -4.28 1.42 9.78
CA GLY A 290 -3.91 1.46 11.20
C GLY A 290 -2.43 1.08 11.36
N VAL A 291 -1.71 1.76 12.23
CA VAL A 291 -0.26 1.53 12.39
C VAL A 291 0.11 1.36 13.86
N ILE A 292 0.81 0.27 14.13
CA ILE A 292 1.45 0.00 15.41
C ILE A 292 2.95 -0.16 15.16
N ILE A 293 3.78 0.65 15.81
CA ILE A 293 5.23 0.56 15.76
C ILE A 293 5.66 -0.45 16.81
N VAL A 294 6.22 -1.57 16.36
CA VAL A 294 6.65 -2.68 17.21
C VAL A 294 8.17 -2.66 17.31
N VAL A 295 8.69 -2.19 18.44
CA VAL A 295 10.13 -2.17 18.74
C VAL A 295 10.52 -3.53 19.31
N ASN A 296 11.09 -4.38 18.44
CA ASN A 296 11.47 -5.76 18.76
C ASN A 296 12.91 -5.85 19.24
N LYS A 297 13.31 -7.00 19.76
CA LYS A 297 14.61 -7.28 20.41
C LYS A 297 14.85 -6.39 21.64
N TRP A 298 13.76 -6.02 22.32
CA TRP A 298 13.83 -5.18 23.51
C TRP A 298 14.59 -5.82 24.67
N ASP A 299 14.74 -7.14 24.66
CA ASP A 299 15.57 -7.92 25.59
C ASP A 299 17.09 -7.67 25.43
N ALA A 300 17.55 -7.32 24.23
CA ALA A 300 18.95 -7.09 23.90
C ALA A 300 19.46 -5.69 24.28
N ILE A 301 18.58 -4.79 24.77
CA ILE A 301 18.95 -3.42 25.13
C ILE A 301 19.22 -3.30 26.63
N GLU A 302 20.33 -2.64 26.96
CA GLU A 302 20.56 -2.18 28.35
C GLU A 302 19.57 -1.05 28.67
N LYS A 303 18.87 -1.20 29.80
CA LYS A 303 17.75 -0.33 30.17
C LYS A 303 18.03 0.44 31.43
N ASN A 304 17.73 1.72 31.38
CA ASN A 304 17.61 2.60 32.53
C ASN A 304 16.22 3.29 32.52
N ASP A 305 15.94 4.10 33.51
CA ASP A 305 14.63 4.77 33.67
C ASP A 305 14.26 5.71 32.50
N LYS A 306 15.25 6.13 31.69
CA LYS A 306 15.07 7.06 30.57
C LYS A 306 15.03 6.36 29.22
N THR A 307 15.51 5.13 29.10
CA THR A 307 15.71 4.40 27.84
C THR A 307 14.43 4.40 26.98
N MET A 308 13.29 4.04 27.57
CA MET A 308 12.03 3.98 26.84
C MET A 308 11.63 5.34 26.26
N ARG A 309 11.75 6.40 27.05
CA ARG A 309 11.42 7.78 26.64
C ARG A 309 12.36 8.29 25.54
N GLU A 310 13.64 7.96 25.63
CA GLU A 310 14.63 8.33 24.62
C GLU A 310 14.34 7.64 23.28
N TYR A 311 13.96 6.35 23.31
CA TYR A 311 13.53 5.62 22.11
C TYR A 311 12.26 6.22 21.52
N GLU A 312 11.25 6.50 22.34
CA GLU A 312 10.01 7.12 21.89
C GLU A 312 10.29 8.47 21.22
N ASN A 313 11.09 9.33 21.82
CA ASN A 313 11.45 10.63 21.25
C ASN A 313 12.15 10.49 19.88
N LYS A 314 13.10 9.55 19.74
CA LYS A 314 13.76 9.29 18.46
C LYS A 314 12.77 8.79 17.39
N ILE A 315 11.89 7.87 17.75
CA ILE A 315 10.86 7.36 16.84
C ILE A 315 9.93 8.48 16.41
N ARG A 316 9.42 9.30 17.35
CA ARG A 316 8.54 10.44 17.06
C ARG A 316 9.22 11.51 16.20
N GLN A 317 10.53 11.70 16.35
CA GLN A 317 11.30 12.64 15.54
C GLN A 317 11.42 12.14 14.07
N VAL A 318 11.78 10.87 13.85
CA VAL A 318 11.93 10.28 12.50
C VAL A 318 10.57 10.09 11.83
N LEU A 319 9.56 9.62 12.58
CA LEU A 319 8.20 9.38 12.10
C LEU A 319 7.25 10.53 12.47
N SER A 320 7.70 11.78 12.33
CA SER A 320 6.96 12.99 12.74
C SER A 320 5.64 13.21 11.98
N TYR A 321 5.48 12.57 10.82
CA TYR A 321 4.26 12.62 10.01
C TYR A 321 3.16 11.64 10.50
N MET A 322 3.48 10.72 11.44
CA MET A 322 2.50 9.80 12.02
C MET A 322 2.51 9.81 13.57
N PRO A 323 2.21 10.96 14.19
CA PRO A 323 2.21 11.09 15.64
C PRO A 323 1.14 10.22 16.34
N TYR A 324 0.15 9.75 15.56
CA TYR A 324 -0.95 8.90 16.02
C TYR A 324 -0.56 7.44 16.21
N ALA A 325 0.53 6.99 15.59
CA ALA A 325 0.93 5.58 15.64
C ALA A 325 1.32 5.19 17.08
N GLU A 326 0.78 4.06 17.53
CA GLU A 326 1.09 3.52 18.85
C GLU A 326 2.44 2.81 18.85
N ILE A 327 3.18 2.88 19.95
CA ILE A 327 4.50 2.27 20.08
C ILE A 327 4.43 1.16 21.12
N MET A 328 4.89 -0.03 20.75
CA MET A 328 4.98 -1.18 21.64
C MET A 328 6.40 -1.78 21.64
N TYR A 329 6.92 -2.07 22.81
CA TYR A 329 8.24 -2.67 23.00
C TYR A 329 8.08 -4.15 23.35
N VAL A 330 8.61 -5.03 22.47
CA VAL A 330 8.45 -6.49 22.56
C VAL A 330 9.78 -7.23 22.44
N SER A 331 9.76 -8.50 22.82
CA SER A 331 10.82 -9.44 22.48
C SER A 331 10.21 -10.71 21.87
N ALA A 332 10.47 -10.93 20.60
CA ALA A 332 10.08 -12.18 19.94
C ALA A 332 10.85 -13.39 20.49
N MET A 333 12.04 -13.19 21.05
CA MET A 333 12.86 -14.26 21.63
C MET A 333 12.26 -14.76 22.94
N THR A 334 11.93 -13.86 23.84
CA THR A 334 11.41 -14.20 25.17
C THR A 334 9.89 -14.32 25.23
N GLY A 335 9.16 -13.82 24.23
CA GLY A 335 7.70 -13.72 24.22
C GLY A 335 7.16 -12.47 24.93
N GLN A 336 8.03 -11.62 25.45
CA GLN A 336 7.64 -10.48 26.27
C GLN A 336 6.69 -9.55 25.52
N ARG A 337 5.50 -9.32 26.08
CA ARG A 337 4.42 -8.42 25.60
C ARG A 337 3.82 -8.76 24.24
N LEU A 338 4.10 -9.91 23.64
CA LEU A 338 3.52 -10.28 22.34
C LEU A 338 1.99 -10.44 22.43
N ASN A 339 1.46 -11.02 23.51
CA ASN A 339 0.02 -11.17 23.67
C ASN A 339 -0.73 -9.81 23.75
N LYS A 340 -0.07 -8.76 24.23
CA LYS A 340 -0.64 -7.42 24.26
C LYS A 340 -0.76 -6.75 22.87
N LEU A 341 -0.13 -7.35 21.83
CA LEU A 341 -0.32 -6.89 20.44
C LEU A 341 -1.77 -7.03 20.01
N TYR A 342 -2.47 -8.10 20.43
CA TYR A 342 -3.88 -8.30 20.07
C TYR A 342 -4.77 -7.21 20.66
N ASP A 343 -4.57 -6.86 21.95
CA ASP A 343 -5.32 -5.77 22.60
C ASP A 343 -5.11 -4.43 21.86
N MET A 344 -3.87 -4.17 21.41
CA MET A 344 -3.54 -2.96 20.68
C MET A 344 -4.10 -2.96 19.26
N ILE A 345 -4.09 -4.11 18.58
CA ILE A 345 -4.73 -4.29 17.26
C ILE A 345 -6.22 -4.00 17.37
N ASP A 346 -6.89 -4.58 18.36
CA ASP A 346 -8.33 -4.37 18.60
C ASP A 346 -8.63 -2.88 18.84
N MET A 347 -7.87 -2.22 19.69
CA MET A 347 -8.00 -0.80 19.96
C MET A 347 -7.84 0.05 18.69
N VAL A 348 -6.87 -0.27 17.83
CA VAL A 348 -6.66 0.45 16.55
C VAL A 348 -7.86 0.24 15.62
N ILE A 349 -8.39 -0.98 15.52
CA ILE A 349 -9.56 -1.29 14.69
C ILE A 349 -10.81 -0.56 15.20
N GLU A 350 -11.04 -0.56 16.50
CA GLU A 350 -12.13 0.20 17.11
C GLU A 350 -12.04 1.69 16.77
N ASN A 351 -10.83 2.26 16.86
CA ASN A 351 -10.61 3.66 16.46
C ASN A 351 -10.80 3.89 14.95
N GLN A 352 -10.43 2.94 14.08
CA GLN A 352 -10.64 3.04 12.64
C GLN A 352 -12.12 3.01 12.25
N THR A 353 -12.93 2.26 13.00
CA THR A 353 -14.37 2.10 12.72
C THR A 353 -15.24 3.10 13.49
N LEU A 354 -14.65 3.90 14.37
CA LEU A 354 -15.36 4.90 15.15
C LEU A 354 -16.11 5.88 14.25
N ARG A 355 -17.42 5.99 14.48
CA ARG A 355 -18.28 6.99 13.85
C ARG A 355 -18.65 8.07 14.84
N VAL A 356 -18.39 9.31 14.46
CA VAL A 356 -18.69 10.49 15.26
C VAL A 356 -19.91 11.20 14.66
N ALA A 357 -20.86 11.55 15.50
CA ALA A 357 -22.05 12.28 15.09
C ALA A 357 -21.68 13.68 14.55
N THR A 358 -22.28 14.07 13.43
CA THR A 358 -22.00 15.35 12.75
C THR A 358 -22.21 16.55 13.69
N GLY A 359 -23.21 16.52 14.59
CA GLY A 359 -23.45 17.59 15.57
C GLY A 359 -22.25 17.82 16.47
N VAL A 360 -21.73 16.73 17.09
CA VAL A 360 -20.57 16.79 17.99
C VAL A 360 -19.30 17.25 17.28
N LEU A 361 -19.08 16.78 16.03
CA LEU A 361 -17.97 17.27 15.19
C LEU A 361 -18.04 18.78 14.97
N ASN A 362 -19.24 19.33 14.72
CA ASN A 362 -19.41 20.75 14.47
C ASN A 362 -19.27 21.60 15.75
N GLU A 363 -19.65 21.08 16.93
CA GLU A 363 -19.36 21.72 18.20
C GLU A 363 -17.87 21.89 18.42
N ILE A 364 -17.08 20.81 18.27
CA ILE A 364 -15.61 20.84 18.40
C ILE A 364 -14.97 21.76 17.36
N MET A 365 -15.47 21.74 16.11
CA MET A 365 -14.97 22.66 15.08
C MET A 365 -15.24 24.12 15.46
N THR A 366 -16.41 24.42 16.00
CA THR A 366 -16.77 25.79 16.45
C THR A 366 -15.86 26.25 17.58
N GLU A 367 -15.60 25.39 18.58
CA GLU A 367 -14.65 25.65 19.64
C GLU A 367 -13.24 25.86 19.13
N ALA A 368 -12.78 24.99 18.20
CA ALA A 368 -11.47 25.10 17.60
C ALA A 368 -11.29 26.43 16.85
N VAL A 369 -12.30 26.85 16.08
CA VAL A 369 -12.32 28.15 15.37
C VAL A 369 -12.30 29.33 16.35
N ALA A 370 -12.98 29.22 17.47
CA ALA A 370 -12.98 30.25 18.51
C ALA A 370 -11.61 30.40 19.20
N MET A 371 -10.93 29.24 19.45
CA MET A 371 -9.60 29.22 20.08
C MET A 371 -8.50 29.74 19.14
N GLN A 372 -8.52 29.32 17.89
CA GLN A 372 -7.56 29.73 16.88
C GLN A 372 -8.29 30.15 15.60
N GLN A 373 -8.28 31.45 15.34
CA GLN A 373 -8.98 31.98 14.18
C GLN A 373 -8.40 31.47 12.87
N PRO A 374 -9.26 31.15 11.88
CA PRO A 374 -8.84 30.71 10.57
C PRO A 374 -7.94 31.70 9.85
N PRO A 375 -7.02 31.24 8.99
CA PRO A 375 -6.11 32.10 8.23
C PRO A 375 -6.88 33.03 7.29
N SER A 376 -6.22 34.15 6.95
CA SER A 376 -6.69 35.11 5.95
C SER A 376 -5.60 35.40 4.94
N ASP A 377 -5.96 35.55 3.68
CA ASP A 377 -5.06 35.98 2.60
C ASP A 377 -5.74 37.09 1.77
N LYS A 378 -4.99 38.16 1.47
CA LYS A 378 -5.43 39.29 0.63
C LYS A 378 -6.81 39.86 1.03
N GLY A 379 -7.09 39.93 2.34
CA GLY A 379 -8.34 40.44 2.87
C GLY A 379 -9.53 39.47 2.86
N LYS A 380 -9.34 38.29 2.30
CA LYS A 380 -10.32 37.19 2.39
C LYS A 380 -9.98 36.30 3.58
N ARG A 381 -10.97 36.04 4.43
CA ARG A 381 -10.83 35.15 5.58
C ARG A 381 -11.44 33.78 5.28
N LEU A 382 -10.77 32.72 5.69
CA LEU A 382 -11.31 31.37 5.63
C LEU A 382 -12.53 31.29 6.56
N LYS A 383 -13.67 30.82 6.00
CA LYS A 383 -14.86 30.48 6.76
C LYS A 383 -15.06 28.96 6.67
N LEU A 384 -15.18 28.30 7.80
CA LEU A 384 -15.58 26.90 7.89
C LEU A 384 -17.09 26.85 8.14
N TYR A 385 -17.83 26.15 7.29
CA TYR A 385 -19.28 26.08 7.40
C TYR A 385 -19.72 24.90 8.27
N TYR A 386 -19.23 23.70 7.96
CA TYR A 386 -19.45 22.49 8.74
C TYR A 386 -18.47 21.39 8.36
N ILE A 387 -18.40 20.37 9.23
CA ILE A 387 -17.64 19.15 9.03
C ILE A 387 -18.54 17.93 9.18
N THR A 388 -18.29 16.90 8.39
CA THR A 388 -18.97 15.61 8.53
C THR A 388 -18.00 14.45 8.28
N GLN A 389 -18.22 13.33 8.96
CA GLN A 389 -17.49 12.10 8.70
C GLN A 389 -18.19 11.33 7.57
N VAL A 390 -17.47 11.04 6.49
CA VAL A 390 -18.01 10.38 5.28
C VAL A 390 -17.61 8.92 5.18
N ALA A 391 -16.50 8.51 5.81
CA ALA A 391 -16.02 7.13 5.77
C ALA A 391 -15.31 6.72 7.07
N VAL A 392 -15.13 5.41 7.20
CA VAL A 392 -14.29 4.73 8.20
C VAL A 392 -13.24 3.91 7.45
N LYS A 393 -12.18 3.46 8.15
CA LYS A 393 -11.09 2.63 7.59
C LYS A 393 -10.41 3.22 6.33
N PRO A 394 -9.81 4.44 6.38
CA PRO A 394 -9.58 5.29 7.54
C PRO A 394 -10.74 6.26 7.80
N PRO A 395 -10.86 6.78 9.04
CA PRO A 395 -11.81 7.84 9.35
C PRO A 395 -11.56 9.04 8.44
N SER A 396 -12.57 9.39 7.65
CA SER A 396 -12.47 10.42 6.62
C SER A 396 -13.53 11.50 6.83
N PHE A 397 -13.09 12.74 6.76
CA PHE A 397 -13.90 13.92 7.04
C PHE A 397 -13.95 14.87 5.86
N VAL A 398 -15.12 15.43 5.59
CA VAL A 398 -15.27 16.51 4.62
C VAL A 398 -15.51 17.80 5.40
N ILE A 399 -14.68 18.80 5.13
CA ILE A 399 -14.83 20.15 5.69
C ILE A 399 -15.29 21.07 4.56
N PHE A 400 -16.43 21.72 4.75
CA PHE A 400 -16.98 22.69 3.80
C PHE A 400 -16.53 24.09 4.17
N VAL A 401 -15.91 24.78 3.21
CA VAL A 401 -15.31 26.09 3.35
C VAL A 401 -15.79 27.04 2.25
N ASN A 402 -15.56 28.36 2.44
CA ASN A 402 -15.83 29.37 1.42
C ASN A 402 -14.80 29.37 0.28
N ASP A 403 -13.54 29.03 0.56
CA ASP A 403 -12.46 29.02 -0.41
C ASP A 403 -11.38 28.00 0.03
N LYS A 404 -11.17 26.94 -0.78
CA LYS A 404 -10.23 25.86 -0.44
C LYS A 404 -8.77 26.32 -0.47
N GLN A 405 -8.45 27.39 -1.22
CA GLN A 405 -7.08 27.91 -1.32
C GLN A 405 -6.61 28.55 0.01
N LEU A 406 -7.57 29.02 0.82
CA LEU A 406 -7.28 29.58 2.14
C LEU A 406 -7.02 28.51 3.20
N MET A 407 -7.35 27.23 2.91
CA MET A 407 -7.15 26.14 3.86
C MET A 407 -5.70 25.63 3.83
N HIS A 408 -4.83 26.31 4.57
CA HIS A 408 -3.44 25.92 4.69
C HIS A 408 -3.26 24.60 5.46
N PHE A 409 -2.23 23.85 5.11
CA PHE A 409 -1.89 22.57 5.76
C PHE A 409 -1.78 22.68 7.30
N SER A 410 -1.17 23.76 7.79
CA SER A 410 -1.03 24.00 9.23
C SER A 410 -2.37 24.09 9.96
N TYR A 411 -3.38 24.69 9.32
CA TYR A 411 -4.70 24.81 9.92
C TYR A 411 -5.48 23.50 9.87
N THR A 412 -5.33 22.72 8.78
CA THR A 412 -5.87 21.36 8.70
C THR A 412 -5.29 20.49 9.82
N ARG A 413 -3.98 20.59 10.06
CA ARG A 413 -3.30 19.85 11.14
C ARG A 413 -3.77 20.28 12.52
N TYR A 414 -4.03 21.56 12.71
CA TYR A 414 -4.62 22.06 13.96
C TYR A 414 -6.00 21.47 14.23
N LEU A 415 -6.88 21.44 13.21
CA LEU A 415 -8.20 20.82 13.32
C LEU A 415 -8.12 19.31 13.57
N GLU A 416 -7.20 18.64 12.89
CA GLU A 416 -6.91 17.21 13.13
C GLU A 416 -6.56 16.97 14.60
N ASN A 417 -5.64 17.77 15.15
CA ASN A 417 -5.25 17.64 16.56
C ASN A 417 -6.45 17.83 17.50
N LYS A 418 -7.34 18.79 17.22
CA LYS A 418 -8.55 19.01 18.04
C LYS A 418 -9.51 17.82 17.98
N ILE A 419 -9.70 17.22 16.82
CA ILE A 419 -10.50 16.01 16.66
C ILE A 419 -9.86 14.84 17.41
N ARG A 420 -8.53 14.68 17.36
CA ARG A 420 -7.81 13.65 18.12
C ARG A 420 -7.87 13.87 19.63
N GLU A 421 -7.75 15.10 20.08
CA GLU A 421 -7.91 15.46 21.50
C GLU A 421 -9.30 15.05 22.04
N ALA A 422 -10.36 15.21 21.23
CA ALA A 422 -11.73 14.91 21.63
C ALA A 422 -12.09 13.42 21.52
N PHE A 423 -11.63 12.71 20.48
CA PHE A 423 -12.10 11.35 20.17
C PHE A 423 -11.00 10.28 20.24
N GLY A 424 -9.74 10.66 20.40
CA GLY A 424 -8.60 9.75 20.42
C GLY A 424 -8.11 9.44 19.00
N PHE A 425 -8.77 8.53 18.27
CA PHE A 425 -8.31 8.01 16.98
C PHE A 425 -6.87 7.51 17.00
N ARG A 426 -6.49 6.83 18.10
CA ARG A 426 -5.14 6.29 18.31
C ARG A 426 -4.86 5.17 17.31
N GLY A 427 -3.64 5.14 16.80
CA GLY A 427 -3.19 4.12 15.86
C GLY A 427 -3.73 4.27 14.43
N THR A 428 -4.60 5.23 14.12
CA THR A 428 -5.17 5.42 12.79
C THR A 428 -4.95 6.82 12.24
N SER A 429 -4.69 6.91 10.92
CA SER A 429 -4.63 8.19 10.22
C SER A 429 -6.03 8.78 10.03
N LEU A 430 -6.13 10.10 9.90
CA LEU A 430 -7.35 10.79 9.54
C LEU A 430 -7.20 11.42 8.15
N LYS A 431 -8.23 11.28 7.29
CA LYS A 431 -8.25 11.93 5.97
C LYS A 431 -9.20 13.12 5.99
N PHE A 432 -8.75 14.26 5.46
CA PHE A 432 -9.55 15.46 5.34
C PHE A 432 -9.70 15.88 3.88
N PHE A 433 -10.94 16.02 3.45
CA PHE A 433 -11.31 16.50 2.13
C PHE A 433 -11.90 17.90 2.27
N ILE A 434 -11.31 18.88 1.61
CA ILE A 434 -11.80 20.25 1.65
C ILE A 434 -12.68 20.50 0.43
N ARG A 435 -13.94 20.92 0.67
CA ARG A 435 -14.89 21.25 -0.38
C ARG A 435 -15.36 22.68 -0.25
N GLU A 436 -15.45 23.38 -1.37
CA GLU A 436 -16.03 24.71 -1.43
C GLU A 436 -17.56 24.62 -1.46
N ARG A 437 -18.18 25.45 -0.65
CA ARG A 437 -19.59 25.73 -0.77
C ARG A 437 -19.74 27.17 -1.26
N LYS A 438 -20.19 27.36 -2.50
CA LYS A 438 -20.59 28.69 -2.99
C LYS A 438 -21.80 29.14 -2.18
N GLU A 439 -21.71 30.33 -1.56
CA GLU A 439 -22.92 30.99 -1.07
C GLU A 439 -23.82 31.18 -2.30
N LYS A 440 -25.03 30.61 -2.26
CA LYS A 440 -26.04 31.00 -3.24
C LYS A 440 -26.30 32.48 -2.96
N ASP A 441 -26.05 33.34 -3.95
CA ASP A 441 -26.52 34.71 -3.92
C ASP A 441 -28.02 34.66 -3.60
N GLN A 442 -28.38 35.26 -2.46
CA GLN A 442 -29.79 35.46 -2.08
C GLN A 442 -30.35 36.60 -2.90
#